data_dd79b11caec0a8b55a71c430974a126d
#
_entry.id   dd79b11caec0a8b55a71c430974a126d
#
_cell.length_a   1.000
_cell.length_b   1.000
_cell.length_c   1.000
_cell.angle_alpha   90.00
_cell.angle_beta   90.00
_cell.angle_gamma   90.00
#
_symmetry.space_group_name_H-M   'P 1'
#
loop_
_entity.id
_entity.type
_entity.pdbx_description
1 polymer ?
#
loop_
_entity_poly.entity_id
_entity_poly.type
_entity_poly.pdbx_seq_one_letter_code
_entity_poly.pdbx_strand_id
1 'polypeptide(L)'
;MFKRTLAMALAGMAFAAAGVVAPHAKADYAEAKDIVDSSTITIQRLIRSPETPQVKSLLARAKGVLIFPQILKGAFFIGGEGGSGVMMSKYANGAWSYPAFYTMGSVSFGLQIGGQSSEAVLLIMTQRGLDSIINDQVKLGADISAAAGPVGIGTEASTTTATGADIYVYSLNKGLFIGAALEGAVIAKRKDWNQVFYKGDYTPTQIVRENRASNPDADTLRAAVEAGA
;
A
#
# COMPACT_ATOMS: atom_id res chain seq x y z
N MET A 1 55.40 38.08 11.06
CA MET A 1 54.81 37.61 9.79
C MET A 1 54.60 36.09 9.87
N PHE A 2 53.39 35.65 10.26
CA PHE A 2 53.07 34.22 10.38
C PHE A 2 51.91 33.94 9.42
N LYS A 3 52.18 33.21 8.34
CA LYS A 3 51.18 32.62 7.51
C LYS A 3 50.82 31.26 8.10
N ARG A 4 49.63 31.10 8.66
CA ARG A 4 49.06 29.81 9.04
C ARG A 4 48.11 29.36 7.96
N THR A 5 48.55 28.39 7.19
CA THR A 5 47.77 27.60 6.24
C THR A 5 46.81 26.69 7.01
N LEU A 6 45.50 26.93 6.86
CA LEU A 6 44.44 26.07 7.39
C LEU A 6 44.19 24.93 6.42
N ALA A 7 44.69 23.74 6.74
CA ALA A 7 44.37 22.53 6.00
C ALA A 7 43.01 22.01 6.46
N MET A 8 42.00 22.10 5.59
CA MET A 8 40.70 21.43 5.78
C MET A 8 40.88 19.95 5.47
N ALA A 9 40.84 19.12 6.51
CA ALA A 9 40.72 17.68 6.37
C ALA A 9 39.25 17.34 6.07
N LEU A 10 38.93 16.99 4.83
CA LEU A 10 37.67 16.30 4.50
C LEU A 10 37.76 14.87 5.04
N ALA A 11 37.18 14.61 6.18
CA ALA A 11 36.91 13.27 6.64
C ALA A 11 35.70 12.75 5.87
N GLY A 12 35.93 11.91 4.86
CA GLY A 12 34.89 11.17 4.16
C GLY A 12 34.24 10.17 5.13
N MET A 13 33.06 10.47 5.63
CA MET A 13 32.23 9.50 6.33
C MET A 13 31.62 8.54 5.28
N ALA A 14 32.27 7.39 5.13
CA ALA A 14 31.64 6.24 4.47
C ALA A 14 30.51 5.75 5.37
N PHE A 15 29.28 6.12 5.03
CA PHE A 15 28.08 5.58 5.66
C PHE A 15 27.93 4.15 5.14
N ALA A 16 28.42 3.17 5.90
CA ALA A 16 28.06 1.78 5.70
C ALA A 16 26.55 1.66 6.01
N ALA A 17 25.76 1.50 4.98
CA ALA A 17 24.35 1.13 5.10
C ALA A 17 24.29 -0.29 5.66
N ALA A 18 24.44 -0.43 6.97
CA ALA A 18 24.06 -1.63 7.69
C ALA A 18 22.53 -1.68 7.60
N GLY A 19 22.02 -2.46 6.64
CA GLY A 19 20.63 -2.82 6.58
C GLY A 19 20.25 -3.46 7.90
N VAL A 20 19.50 -2.76 8.73
CA VAL A 20 18.80 -3.35 9.86
C VAL A 20 17.74 -4.26 9.25
N VAL A 21 18.13 -5.49 8.91
CA VAL A 21 17.19 -6.56 8.66
C VAL A 21 16.60 -6.89 10.02
N ALA A 22 15.49 -6.25 10.34
CA ALA A 22 14.66 -6.71 11.45
C ALA A 22 14.35 -8.19 11.18
N PRO A 23 14.48 -9.09 12.18
CA PRO A 23 14.12 -10.48 11.98
C PRO A 23 12.66 -10.50 11.53
N HIS A 24 12.43 -10.95 10.30
CA HIS A 24 11.08 -11.13 9.80
C HIS A 24 10.44 -12.18 10.70
N ALA A 25 9.43 -11.78 11.46
CA ALA A 25 8.60 -12.74 12.17
C ALA A 25 8.16 -13.78 11.15
N LYS A 26 8.30 -15.05 11.49
CA LYS A 26 7.93 -16.16 10.61
C LYS A 26 6.46 -15.98 10.27
N ALA A 27 6.13 -15.97 8.97
CA ALA A 27 4.75 -15.82 8.54
C ALA A 27 3.87 -16.89 9.21
N ASP A 28 2.77 -16.44 9.81
CA ASP A 28 1.79 -17.32 10.47
C ASP A 28 0.43 -17.18 9.78
N TYR A 29 -0.31 -18.27 9.74
CA TYR A 29 -1.65 -18.31 9.14
C TYR A 29 -2.63 -17.37 9.85
N ALA A 30 -2.59 -17.34 11.19
CA ALA A 30 -3.47 -16.48 11.98
C ALA A 30 -3.22 -15.00 11.65
N GLU A 31 -1.95 -14.57 11.58
CA GLU A 31 -1.61 -13.20 11.20
C GLU A 31 -2.03 -12.88 9.77
N ALA A 32 -1.85 -13.82 8.83
CA ALA A 32 -2.30 -13.64 7.45
C ALA A 32 -3.82 -13.47 7.38
N LYS A 33 -4.57 -14.28 8.13
CA LYS A 33 -6.02 -14.16 8.24
C LYS A 33 -6.44 -12.84 8.86
N ASP A 34 -5.78 -12.40 9.92
CA ASP A 34 -6.05 -11.11 10.58
C ASP A 34 -5.88 -9.92 9.63
N ILE A 35 -4.90 -9.98 8.71
CA ILE A 35 -4.73 -8.96 7.67
C ILE A 35 -5.91 -8.97 6.70
N VAL A 36 -6.39 -10.15 6.29
CA VAL A 36 -7.55 -10.28 5.40
C VAL A 36 -8.81 -9.75 6.07
N ASP A 37 -9.06 -10.13 7.32
CA ASP A 37 -10.22 -9.67 8.09
C ASP A 37 -10.17 -8.15 8.32
N SER A 38 -9.03 -7.62 8.70
CA SER A 38 -8.82 -6.17 8.88
C SER A 38 -8.95 -5.41 7.57
N SER A 39 -8.46 -5.97 6.45
CA SER A 39 -8.63 -5.39 5.12
C SER A 39 -10.11 -5.32 4.71
N THR A 40 -10.90 -6.31 5.12
CA THR A 40 -12.35 -6.30 4.92
C THR A 40 -13.01 -5.12 5.62
N ILE A 41 -12.63 -4.86 6.87
CA ILE A 41 -13.14 -3.72 7.65
C ILE A 41 -12.73 -2.39 7.00
N THR A 42 -11.46 -2.28 6.61
CA THR A 42 -10.90 -1.07 5.98
C THR A 42 -11.63 -0.72 4.68
N ILE A 43 -11.80 -1.67 3.76
CA ILE A 43 -12.49 -1.40 2.49
C ILE A 43 -13.97 -1.08 2.69
N GLN A 44 -14.67 -1.76 3.59
CA GLN A 44 -16.06 -1.45 3.93
C GLN A 44 -16.21 -0.05 4.52
N ARG A 45 -15.26 0.39 5.34
CA ARG A 45 -15.22 1.72 5.92
C ARG A 45 -15.03 2.78 4.84
N LEU A 46 -14.11 2.56 3.91
CA LEU A 46 -13.88 3.46 2.77
C LEU A 46 -15.13 3.59 1.89
N ILE A 47 -15.77 2.48 1.54
CA ILE A 47 -16.96 2.45 0.68
C ILE A 47 -18.17 3.18 1.31
N ARG A 48 -18.25 3.17 2.65
CA ARG A 48 -19.36 3.80 3.40
C ARG A 48 -19.05 5.23 3.82
N SER A 49 -17.84 5.70 3.64
CA SER A 49 -17.41 7.01 4.08
C SER A 49 -18.10 8.14 3.29
N PRO A 50 -18.72 9.10 3.95
CA PRO A 50 -19.32 10.25 3.28
C PRO A 50 -18.29 11.18 2.66
N GLU A 51 -17.04 11.13 3.11
CA GLU A 51 -15.93 11.94 2.57
C GLU A 51 -15.44 11.46 1.21
N THR A 52 -15.78 10.20 0.84
CA THR A 52 -15.29 9.58 -0.39
C THR A 52 -16.42 9.07 -1.30
N PRO A 53 -17.39 9.90 -1.67
CA PRO A 53 -18.59 9.46 -2.42
C PRO A 53 -18.25 8.89 -3.81
N GLN A 54 -17.10 9.24 -4.40
CA GLN A 54 -16.65 8.77 -5.70
C GLN A 54 -16.00 7.37 -5.66
N VAL A 55 -15.69 6.85 -4.47
CA VAL A 55 -14.95 5.57 -4.33
C VAL A 55 -15.62 4.42 -5.04
N LYS A 56 -16.96 4.30 -4.96
CA LYS A 56 -17.68 3.22 -5.64
C LYS A 56 -17.50 3.28 -7.15
N SER A 57 -17.62 4.45 -7.75
CA SER A 57 -17.43 4.64 -9.18
C SER A 57 -16.00 4.42 -9.65
N LEU A 58 -15.03 4.71 -8.78
CA LEU A 58 -13.62 4.45 -9.04
C LEU A 58 -13.31 2.96 -8.91
N LEU A 59 -13.82 2.31 -7.87
CA LEU A 59 -13.63 0.86 -7.65
C LEU A 59 -14.28 0.04 -8.78
N ALA A 60 -15.44 0.48 -9.28
CA ALA A 60 -16.07 -0.14 -10.45
C ALA A 60 -15.18 -0.14 -11.69
N ARG A 61 -14.34 0.90 -11.88
CA ARG A 61 -13.42 1.06 -13.01
C ARG A 61 -11.99 0.57 -12.71
N ALA A 62 -11.67 0.32 -11.45
CA ALA A 62 -10.33 -0.11 -11.04
C ALA A 62 -9.95 -1.47 -11.66
N LYS A 63 -8.69 -1.64 -11.97
CA LYS A 63 -8.07 -2.90 -12.40
C LYS A 63 -7.65 -3.76 -11.22
N GLY A 64 -7.45 -3.14 -10.06
CA GLY A 64 -7.09 -3.79 -8.82
C GLY A 64 -7.24 -2.86 -7.62
N VAL A 65 -7.17 -3.44 -6.45
CA VAL A 65 -7.16 -2.74 -5.17
C VAL A 65 -6.06 -3.30 -4.28
N LEU A 66 -5.33 -2.43 -3.61
CA LEU A 66 -4.33 -2.79 -2.62
C LEU A 66 -4.72 -2.16 -1.29
N ILE A 67 -4.84 -2.97 -0.24
CA ILE A 67 -5.38 -2.56 1.06
C ILE A 67 -4.33 -2.84 2.12
N PHE A 68 -3.92 -1.80 2.83
CA PHE A 68 -3.06 -1.86 4.01
C PHE A 68 -3.90 -1.49 5.24
N PRO A 69 -4.39 -2.47 6.00
CA PRO A 69 -5.28 -2.20 7.14
C PRO A 69 -4.54 -1.58 8.32
N GLN A 70 -3.23 -1.68 8.35
CA GLN A 70 -2.40 -1.05 9.35
C GLN A 70 -1.05 -0.64 8.75
N ILE A 71 -0.73 0.64 8.87
CA ILE A 71 0.57 1.21 8.57
C ILE A 71 1.06 1.86 9.86
N LEU A 72 2.15 1.33 10.40
CA LEU A 72 2.78 1.86 11.60
C LEU A 72 3.86 2.85 11.18
N LYS A 73 3.80 4.04 11.75
CA LYS A 73 4.81 5.08 11.60
C LYS A 73 5.53 5.28 12.91
N GLY A 74 6.83 5.10 12.90
CA GLY A 74 7.71 5.38 14.03
C GLY A 74 8.80 6.36 13.64
N ALA A 75 9.08 7.37 14.48
CA ALA A 75 10.13 8.34 14.24
C ALA A 75 10.89 8.64 15.53
N PHE A 76 12.25 8.62 15.44
CA PHE A 76 13.15 9.05 16.52
C PHE A 76 14.35 9.79 15.94
N PHE A 77 14.50 10.54 15.05
CA PHE A 77 15.50 11.23 14.23
C PHE A 77 15.43 10.80 12.75
N ILE A 78 15.23 9.52 12.49
CA ILE A 78 14.91 8.98 11.18
C ILE A 78 13.61 8.22 11.37
N GLY A 79 12.57 8.60 10.65
CA GLY A 79 11.28 7.95 10.68
C GLY A 79 11.16 6.91 9.57
N GLY A 80 10.47 5.82 9.88
CA GLY A 80 10.02 4.85 8.91
C GLY A 80 8.54 4.56 9.11
N GLU A 81 7.87 4.23 8.04
CA GLU A 81 6.53 3.69 8.11
C GLU A 81 6.48 2.39 7.32
N GLY A 82 5.65 1.48 7.77
CA GLY A 82 5.50 0.20 7.09
C GLY A 82 4.24 -0.54 7.54
N GLY A 83 3.78 -1.42 6.68
CA GLY A 83 2.61 -2.25 6.95
C GLY A 83 2.53 -3.41 5.98
N SER A 84 1.78 -4.43 6.39
CA SER A 84 1.39 -5.55 5.54
C SER A 84 -0.04 -5.36 5.05
N GLY A 85 -0.31 -5.85 3.85
CA GLY A 85 -1.61 -5.70 3.22
C GLY A 85 -1.85 -6.73 2.14
N VAL A 86 -2.96 -6.58 1.44
CA VAL A 86 -3.40 -7.49 0.40
C VAL A 86 -3.76 -6.77 -0.88
N MET A 87 -3.47 -7.41 -2.01
CA MET A 87 -3.85 -6.94 -3.32
C MET A 87 -4.84 -7.91 -3.98
N MET A 88 -5.85 -7.37 -4.60
CA MET A 88 -6.81 -8.10 -5.44
C MET A 88 -6.88 -7.43 -6.81
N SER A 89 -7.06 -8.22 -7.87
CA SER A 89 -7.29 -7.73 -9.22
C SER A 89 -8.70 -8.07 -9.70
N LYS A 90 -9.16 -7.30 -10.67
CA LYS A 90 -10.45 -7.52 -11.32
C LYS A 90 -10.26 -8.28 -12.62
N TYR A 91 -10.96 -9.39 -12.76
CA TYR A 91 -10.96 -10.18 -14.00
C TYR A 91 -11.77 -9.52 -15.12
N ALA A 92 -11.60 -9.99 -16.34
CA ALA A 92 -12.36 -9.49 -17.49
C ALA A 92 -13.87 -9.69 -17.37
N ASN A 93 -14.32 -10.70 -16.63
CA ASN A 93 -15.72 -10.97 -16.33
C ASN A 93 -16.30 -10.12 -15.20
N GLY A 94 -15.50 -9.21 -14.61
CA GLY A 94 -15.89 -8.32 -13.53
C GLY A 94 -15.70 -8.89 -12.12
N ALA A 95 -15.44 -10.18 -11.96
CA ALA A 95 -15.19 -10.80 -10.65
C ALA A 95 -13.83 -10.39 -10.10
N TRP A 96 -13.70 -10.38 -8.78
CA TRP A 96 -12.44 -10.09 -8.09
C TRP A 96 -11.68 -11.36 -7.72
N SER A 97 -10.36 -11.28 -7.81
CA SER A 97 -9.46 -12.37 -7.43
C SER A 97 -9.45 -12.62 -5.93
N TYR A 98 -8.89 -13.75 -5.52
CA TYR A 98 -8.40 -13.93 -4.16
C TYR A 98 -7.20 -13.00 -3.89
N PRO A 99 -6.94 -12.63 -2.61
CA PRO A 99 -5.91 -11.66 -2.25
C PRO A 99 -4.49 -12.26 -2.30
N ALA A 100 -3.54 -11.54 -2.87
CA ALA A 100 -2.11 -11.80 -2.69
C ALA A 100 -1.53 -10.83 -1.65
N PHE A 101 -0.58 -11.30 -0.83
CA PHE A 101 0.01 -10.51 0.24
C PHE A 101 1.18 -9.66 -0.23
N TYR A 102 1.20 -8.43 0.28
CA TYR A 102 2.20 -7.40 0.00
C TYR A 102 2.63 -6.70 1.29
N THR A 103 3.78 -6.08 1.25
CA THR A 103 4.22 -5.13 2.27
C THR A 103 4.48 -3.78 1.64
N MET A 104 4.30 -2.74 2.43
CA MET A 104 4.69 -1.37 2.08
C MET A 104 5.67 -0.87 3.11
N GLY A 105 6.65 -0.09 2.66
CA GLY A 105 7.58 0.61 3.53
C GLY A 105 8.03 1.92 2.92
N SER A 106 8.20 2.94 3.74
CA SER A 106 8.85 4.19 3.35
C SER A 106 9.76 4.68 4.44
N VAL A 107 10.76 5.47 4.04
CA VAL A 107 11.65 6.18 4.96
C VAL A 107 11.29 7.65 4.91
N SER A 108 10.97 8.23 6.04
CA SER A 108 10.70 9.66 6.17
C SER A 108 11.74 10.32 7.06
N PHE A 109 12.25 11.47 6.61
CA PHE A 109 13.11 12.32 7.42
C PHE A 109 12.25 13.42 8.06
N GLY A 110 12.15 13.44 9.38
CA GLY A 110 11.38 14.48 10.07
C GLY A 110 11.48 14.39 11.58
N LEU A 111 11.36 15.54 12.23
CA LEU A 111 11.47 15.71 13.69
C LEU A 111 10.14 15.41 14.43
N GLN A 112 9.35 14.44 13.94
CA GLN A 112 8.15 14.03 14.66
C GLN A 112 8.46 12.85 15.58
N ILE A 113 8.39 13.10 16.88
CA ILE A 113 8.46 12.06 17.92
C ILE A 113 7.03 11.51 18.12
N GLY A 114 6.83 10.23 17.88
CA GLY A 114 5.56 9.57 18.15
C GLY A 114 5.27 8.38 17.23
N GLY A 115 4.47 7.44 17.70
CA GLY A 115 3.92 6.36 16.93
C GLY A 115 2.54 6.77 16.38
N GLN A 116 2.30 6.56 15.10
CA GLN A 116 0.99 6.73 14.48
C GLN A 116 0.62 5.45 13.74
N SER A 117 -0.66 5.12 13.78
CA SER A 117 -1.23 4.05 12.97
C SER A 117 -2.23 4.66 11.99
N SER A 118 -2.14 4.27 10.74
CA SER A 118 -3.08 4.65 9.69
C SER A 118 -3.47 3.44 8.87
N GLU A 119 -4.53 3.57 8.08
CA GLU A 119 -4.94 2.59 7.08
C GLU A 119 -4.76 3.22 5.70
N ALA A 120 -4.50 2.42 4.67
CA ALA A 120 -4.48 2.93 3.30
C ALA A 120 -5.15 1.96 2.33
N VAL A 121 -5.86 2.55 1.36
CA VAL A 121 -6.44 1.84 0.22
C VAL A 121 -5.96 2.51 -1.06
N LEU A 122 -5.38 1.72 -1.94
CA LEU A 122 -4.85 2.14 -3.22
C LEU A 122 -5.72 1.54 -4.33
N LEU A 123 -6.42 2.37 -5.08
CA LEU A 123 -7.19 1.95 -6.24
C LEU A 123 -6.30 2.00 -7.48
N ILE A 124 -6.03 0.86 -8.08
CA ILE A 124 -5.16 0.70 -9.25
C ILE A 124 -6.02 0.90 -10.50
N MET A 125 -5.84 2.01 -11.19
CA MET A 125 -6.71 2.45 -12.28
C MET A 125 -6.25 1.97 -13.66
N THR A 126 -4.95 1.73 -13.82
CA THR A 126 -4.37 1.35 -15.12
C THR A 126 -3.83 -0.07 -15.11
N GLN A 127 -3.83 -0.69 -16.32
CA GLN A 127 -3.23 -2.00 -16.49
C GLN A 127 -1.72 -1.95 -16.21
N ARG A 128 -1.05 -0.88 -16.62
CA ARG A 128 0.38 -0.65 -16.34
C ARG A 128 0.67 -0.67 -14.84
N GLY A 129 -0.13 0.06 -14.04
CA GLY A 129 0.00 0.07 -12.58
C GLY A 129 -0.18 -1.31 -11.96
N LEU A 130 -1.18 -2.06 -12.42
CA LEU A 130 -1.43 -3.42 -11.97
C LEU A 130 -0.27 -4.36 -12.32
N ASP A 131 0.23 -4.29 -13.57
CA ASP A 131 1.32 -5.14 -14.05
C ASP A 131 2.61 -4.89 -13.30
N SER A 132 2.93 -3.63 -13.05
CA SER A 132 4.12 -3.25 -12.29
C SER A 132 4.10 -3.82 -10.88
N ILE A 133 2.97 -3.69 -10.14
CA ILE A 133 2.87 -4.20 -8.76
C ILE A 133 2.94 -5.74 -8.74
N ILE A 134 2.33 -6.42 -9.73
CA ILE A 134 2.34 -7.88 -9.78
C ILE A 134 3.73 -8.42 -10.11
N ASN A 135 4.45 -7.78 -11.02
CA ASN A 135 5.71 -8.31 -11.53
C ASN A 135 6.93 -7.89 -10.70
N ASP A 136 6.93 -6.66 -10.19
CA ASP A 136 8.10 -6.05 -9.61
C ASP A 136 7.86 -5.52 -8.19
N GLN A 137 8.93 -5.10 -7.55
CA GLN A 137 8.89 -4.18 -6.43
C GLN A 137 8.78 -2.78 -7.00
N VAL A 138 7.81 -1.99 -6.54
CA VAL A 138 7.54 -0.68 -7.11
C VAL A 138 7.69 0.43 -6.07
N LYS A 139 8.19 1.59 -6.52
CA LYS A 139 8.25 2.82 -5.73
C LYS A 139 7.20 3.79 -6.26
N LEU A 140 6.26 4.14 -5.38
CA LEU A 140 5.19 5.09 -5.71
C LEU A 140 5.76 6.49 -5.97
N GLY A 141 5.25 7.13 -7.01
CA GLY A 141 5.71 8.45 -7.47
C GLY A 141 6.95 8.41 -8.37
N ALA A 142 7.71 7.31 -8.38
CA ALA A 142 8.88 7.13 -9.25
C ALA A 142 8.60 6.13 -10.38
N ASP A 143 8.20 4.91 -10.04
CA ASP A 143 7.98 3.84 -11.04
C ASP A 143 6.54 3.85 -11.56
N ILE A 144 5.59 4.24 -10.69
CA ILE A 144 4.16 4.33 -10.97
C ILE A 144 3.64 5.67 -10.44
N SER A 145 2.82 6.35 -11.22
CA SER A 145 2.17 7.58 -10.77
C SER A 145 1.11 7.28 -9.71
N ALA A 146 1.23 7.94 -8.57
CA ALA A 146 0.28 7.86 -7.48
C ALA A 146 -0.24 9.27 -7.16
N ALA A 147 -1.54 9.37 -6.95
CA ALA A 147 -2.18 10.63 -6.60
C ALA A 147 -3.15 10.44 -5.44
N ALA A 148 -3.39 11.51 -4.72
CA ALA A 148 -4.44 11.56 -3.72
C ALA A 148 -5.79 11.23 -4.35
N GLY A 149 -6.53 10.30 -3.74
CA GLY A 149 -7.89 10.01 -4.16
C GLY A 149 -8.81 11.20 -3.93
N PRO A 150 -9.80 11.44 -4.79
CA PRO A 150 -10.72 12.56 -4.62
C PRO A 150 -11.55 12.40 -3.35
N VAL A 151 -11.62 13.47 -2.56
CA VAL A 151 -12.41 13.56 -1.33
C VAL A 151 -13.33 14.79 -1.37
N GLY A 152 -14.44 14.75 -0.64
CA GLY A 152 -15.40 15.83 -0.57
C GLY A 152 -16.63 15.65 -1.48
N ILE A 153 -17.64 16.51 -1.29
CA ILE A 153 -18.93 16.48 -1.97
C ILE A 153 -19.06 17.71 -2.89
N GLY A 154 -19.49 17.49 -4.14
CA GLY A 154 -19.76 18.57 -5.09
C GLY A 154 -18.53 19.10 -5.81
N THR A 155 -18.61 20.35 -6.30
CA THR A 155 -17.55 21.02 -7.07
C THR A 155 -16.31 21.40 -6.25
N GLU A 156 -16.41 21.34 -4.93
CA GLU A 156 -15.30 21.55 -4.00
C GLU A 156 -14.49 20.26 -3.75
N ALA A 157 -14.91 19.12 -4.32
CA ALA A 157 -14.06 17.96 -4.37
C ALA A 157 -12.73 18.41 -4.98
N SER A 158 -11.66 18.39 -4.18
CA SER A 158 -10.37 18.94 -4.58
C SER A 158 -10.02 18.41 -5.97
N THR A 159 -10.07 19.29 -6.94
CA THR A 159 -9.65 19.04 -8.30
C THR A 159 -8.13 18.95 -8.27
N THR A 160 -7.65 17.94 -7.56
CA THR A 160 -6.26 17.57 -7.67
C THR A 160 -6.11 17.06 -9.10
N THR A 161 -5.32 17.73 -9.87
CA THR A 161 -4.96 17.58 -11.28
C THR A 161 -4.35 16.21 -11.62
N ALA A 162 -4.86 15.16 -11.02
CA ALA A 162 -4.41 13.78 -11.19
C ALA A 162 -5.33 12.99 -12.13
N THR A 163 -5.92 13.67 -13.13
CA THR A 163 -6.58 12.98 -14.25
C THR A 163 -5.52 12.13 -14.94
N GLY A 164 -5.61 10.78 -14.76
CA GLY A 164 -4.71 9.84 -15.41
C GLY A 164 -3.62 9.22 -14.52
N ALA A 165 -3.67 9.39 -13.20
CA ALA A 165 -2.79 8.65 -12.31
C ALA A 165 -3.03 7.13 -12.41
N ASP A 166 -1.97 6.35 -12.29
CA ASP A 166 -2.06 4.90 -12.28
C ASP A 166 -2.76 4.39 -11.01
N ILE A 167 -2.59 5.12 -9.89
CA ILE A 167 -3.09 4.75 -8.58
C ILE A 167 -3.70 5.96 -7.89
N TYR A 168 -4.91 5.79 -7.33
CA TYR A 168 -5.47 6.72 -6.34
C TYR A 168 -5.30 6.18 -4.94
N VAL A 169 -4.79 7.02 -4.03
CA VAL A 169 -4.49 6.67 -2.65
C VAL A 169 -5.48 7.34 -1.70
N TYR A 170 -6.08 6.54 -0.83
CA TYR A 170 -6.89 6.99 0.30
C TYR A 170 -6.23 6.53 1.58
N SER A 171 -6.07 7.44 2.55
CA SER A 171 -5.59 7.11 3.89
C SER A 171 -6.64 7.45 4.93
N LEU A 172 -6.88 6.52 5.84
CA LEU A 172 -7.69 6.75 7.03
C LEU A 172 -6.76 7.20 8.16
N ASN A 173 -6.91 8.44 8.57
CA ASN A 173 -6.18 9.02 9.67
C ASN A 173 -7.16 9.70 10.63
N LYS A 174 -7.04 9.42 11.94
CA LYS A 174 -7.93 10.00 12.98
C LYS A 174 -9.43 9.87 12.68
N GLY A 175 -9.83 8.73 12.07
CA GLY A 175 -11.24 8.43 11.78
C GLY A 175 -11.80 9.01 10.48
N LEU A 176 -11.02 9.78 9.73
CA LEU A 176 -11.42 10.35 8.44
C LEU A 176 -10.56 9.83 7.31
N PHE A 177 -11.19 9.54 6.17
CA PHE A 177 -10.45 9.27 4.93
C PHE A 177 -10.05 10.58 4.26
N ILE A 178 -8.77 10.68 3.95
CA ILE A 178 -8.18 11.78 3.21
C ILE A 178 -7.51 11.24 1.96
N GLY A 179 -7.47 12.03 0.89
CA GLY A 179 -6.56 11.78 -0.21
C GLY A 179 -5.14 11.93 0.30
N ALA A 180 -4.30 10.94 0.06
CA ALA A 180 -2.92 10.92 0.54
C ALA A 180 -1.96 10.69 -0.60
N ALA A 181 -0.80 11.31 -0.53
CA ALA A 181 0.33 10.98 -1.37
C ALA A 181 1.29 10.09 -0.56
N LEU A 182 1.46 8.86 -1.02
CA LEU A 182 2.45 7.92 -0.49
C LEU A 182 3.71 7.91 -1.37
N GLU A 183 4.16 9.12 -1.76
CA GLU A 183 5.35 9.26 -2.60
C GLU A 183 6.58 8.70 -1.90
N GLY A 184 7.35 7.93 -2.65
CA GLY A 184 8.55 7.28 -2.15
C GLY A 184 8.30 5.97 -1.39
N ALA A 185 7.05 5.60 -1.13
CA ALA A 185 6.73 4.31 -0.54
C ALA A 185 7.06 3.18 -1.52
N VAL A 186 7.68 2.13 -1.01
CA VAL A 186 8.04 0.91 -1.75
C VAL A 186 7.04 -0.18 -1.42
N ILE A 187 6.44 -0.76 -2.45
CA ILE A 187 5.51 -1.90 -2.34
C ILE A 187 6.24 -3.16 -2.83
N ALA A 188 6.24 -4.21 -2.03
CA ALA A 188 6.90 -5.47 -2.33
C ALA A 188 6.01 -6.67 -2.00
N LYS A 189 6.22 -7.76 -2.73
CA LYS A 189 5.49 -9.03 -2.56
C LYS A 189 5.89 -9.75 -1.26
N ARG A 190 4.93 -10.39 -0.59
CA ARG A 190 5.14 -11.23 0.58
C ARG A 190 4.86 -12.70 0.22
N LYS A 191 5.88 -13.34 -0.35
CA LYS A 191 5.79 -14.75 -0.79
C LYS A 191 5.53 -15.71 0.38
N ASP A 192 6.17 -15.49 1.50
CA ASP A 192 6.02 -16.24 2.74
C ASP A 192 4.57 -16.27 3.24
N TRP A 193 3.88 -15.15 3.18
CA TRP A 193 2.48 -15.03 3.58
C TRP A 193 1.52 -15.69 2.59
N ASN A 194 1.80 -15.61 1.29
CA ASN A 194 1.05 -16.36 0.29
C ASN A 194 1.14 -17.87 0.53
N GLN A 195 2.37 -18.36 0.81
CA GLN A 195 2.59 -19.78 1.08
C GLN A 195 1.81 -20.29 2.29
N VAL A 196 1.83 -19.53 3.38
CA VAL A 196 1.14 -19.90 4.62
C VAL A 196 -0.38 -19.85 4.44
N PHE A 197 -0.90 -18.79 3.83
CA PHE A 197 -2.34 -18.57 3.67
C PHE A 197 -2.98 -19.58 2.70
N TYR A 198 -2.31 -19.89 1.58
CA TYR A 198 -2.82 -20.82 0.58
C TYR A 198 -2.30 -22.25 0.74
N LYS A 199 -1.45 -22.51 1.74
CA LYS A 199 -0.82 -23.81 1.97
C LYS A 199 -0.13 -24.37 0.72
N GLY A 200 0.50 -23.46 -0.06
CA GLY A 200 1.15 -23.80 -1.33
C GLY A 200 2.02 -22.64 -1.86
N ASP A 201 2.94 -22.96 -2.74
CA ASP A 201 3.87 -21.97 -3.33
C ASP A 201 3.23 -21.30 -4.55
N TYR A 202 2.38 -20.30 -4.28
CA TYR A 202 1.73 -19.53 -5.32
C TYR A 202 2.35 -18.13 -5.45
N THR A 203 2.67 -17.75 -6.68
CA THR A 203 3.08 -16.38 -6.99
C THR A 203 1.87 -15.44 -6.99
N PRO A 204 2.05 -14.12 -6.77
CA PRO A 204 0.97 -13.17 -6.92
C PRO A 204 0.26 -13.28 -8.28
N THR A 205 0.99 -13.47 -9.37
CA THR A 205 0.40 -13.68 -10.71
C THR A 205 -0.57 -14.87 -10.73
N GLN A 206 -0.15 -16.01 -10.16
CA GLN A 206 -0.98 -17.21 -10.09
C GLN A 206 -2.25 -17.00 -9.26
N ILE A 207 -2.16 -16.20 -8.19
CA ILE A 207 -3.28 -15.89 -7.32
C ILE A 207 -4.24 -14.90 -8.01
N VAL A 208 -3.72 -13.70 -8.40
CA VAL A 208 -4.59 -12.60 -8.79
C VAL A 208 -4.96 -12.55 -10.27
N ARG A 209 -4.25 -13.27 -11.16
CA ARG A 209 -4.54 -13.31 -12.59
C ARG A 209 -5.02 -14.67 -13.08
N GLU A 210 -4.34 -15.72 -12.62
CA GLU A 210 -4.58 -17.07 -13.13
C GLU A 210 -5.64 -17.83 -12.31
N ASN A 211 -6.10 -17.25 -11.19
CA ASN A 211 -7.09 -17.87 -10.28
C ASN A 211 -6.70 -19.28 -9.83
N ARG A 212 -5.41 -19.51 -9.56
CA ARG A 212 -4.87 -20.84 -9.22
C ARG A 212 -4.88 -21.14 -7.72
N ALA A 213 -5.21 -20.16 -6.89
CA ALA A 213 -5.29 -20.32 -5.44
C ALA A 213 -6.62 -19.77 -4.93
N SER A 214 -7.18 -20.44 -3.93
CA SER A 214 -8.41 -20.03 -3.26
C SER A 214 -8.31 -20.33 -1.77
N ASN A 215 -8.94 -19.49 -0.95
CA ASN A 215 -9.09 -19.74 0.47
C ASN A 215 -10.41 -19.12 0.95
N PRO A 216 -11.36 -19.92 1.49
CA PRO A 216 -12.66 -19.44 1.96
C PRO A 216 -12.57 -18.32 3.02
N ASP A 217 -11.48 -18.25 3.79
CA ASP A 217 -11.26 -17.17 4.77
C ASP A 217 -11.13 -15.78 4.11
N ALA A 218 -10.95 -15.71 2.78
CA ALA A 218 -10.95 -14.45 2.04
C ALA A 218 -12.26 -14.14 1.29
N ASP A 219 -13.29 -15.00 1.39
CA ASP A 219 -14.55 -14.79 0.66
C ASP A 219 -15.28 -13.54 1.14
N THR A 220 -15.23 -13.23 2.43
CA THR A 220 -15.81 -12.00 3.00
C THR A 220 -15.15 -10.75 2.43
N LEU A 221 -13.82 -10.75 2.29
CA LEU A 221 -13.09 -9.65 1.68
C LEU A 221 -13.48 -9.47 0.20
N ARG A 222 -13.54 -10.56 -0.55
CA ARG A 222 -13.96 -10.53 -1.96
C ARG A 222 -15.36 -9.95 -2.12
N ALA A 223 -16.31 -10.44 -1.33
CA ALA A 223 -17.68 -9.94 -1.33
C ALA A 223 -17.75 -8.44 -0.95
N ALA A 224 -16.93 -7.99 0.00
CA ALA A 224 -16.87 -6.58 0.38
C ALA A 224 -16.37 -5.68 -0.75
N VAL A 225 -15.35 -6.11 -1.49
CA VAL A 225 -14.82 -5.38 -2.65
C VAL A 225 -15.84 -5.39 -3.79
N GLU A 226 -16.46 -6.52 -4.09
CA GLU A 226 -17.50 -6.67 -5.11
C GLU A 226 -18.71 -5.78 -4.84
N ALA A 227 -19.16 -5.68 -3.60
CA ALA A 227 -20.31 -4.83 -3.21
C ALA A 227 -20.01 -3.32 -3.35
N GLY A 228 -18.75 -2.93 -3.42
CA GLY A 228 -18.32 -1.55 -3.62
C GLY A 228 -18.04 -1.17 -5.07
N ALA A 229 -18.02 -2.16 -5.97
CA ALA A 229 -17.56 -2.01 -7.36
C ALA A 229 -18.69 -1.84 -8.37
#